data_4ec2340a65ca42cb267674a0eb9177ec
#
_entry.id   4ec2340a65ca42cb267674a0eb9177ec
#
_cell.length_a   1.000
_cell.length_b   1.000
_cell.length_c   1.000
_cell.angle_alpha   90.00
_cell.angle_beta   90.00
_cell.angle_gamma   90.00
#
_symmetry.space_group_name_H-M   'P 1'
#
loop_
_entity.id
_entity.type
_entity.pdbx_description
1 polymer ?
#
loop_
_entity_poly.entity_id
_entity_poly.type
_entity_poly.pdbx_seq_one_letter_code
_entity_poly.pdbx_strand_id
1 'polypeptide(L)'
;MEACTSTEVLQEILYRYAGLRRLDLAAEVYDLFVQMCPVVFPVTLADTDRARKLVTGRRGLGVRDAMHAAVMLNNEVRVIATFDTGFDALAEIERLSLA
;
A
#
# COMPACT_ATOMS: atom_id res chain seq x y z
N MET A 1 18.49 -2.33 -2.34
CA MET A 1 17.12 -1.73 -2.46
C MET A 1 16.60 -1.41 -1.07
N GLU A 2 16.24 -0.16 -0.84
CA GLU A 2 15.62 0.22 0.42
C GLU A 2 14.13 -0.16 0.42
N ALA A 3 13.68 -0.72 1.54
CA ALA A 3 12.26 -0.96 1.75
C ALA A 3 11.56 0.36 2.06
N CYS A 4 10.38 0.55 1.49
CA CYS A 4 9.53 1.70 1.78
C CYS A 4 8.10 1.25 1.99
N THR A 5 7.31 2.07 2.64
CA THR A 5 5.89 1.84 2.86
C THR A 5 5.14 3.19 2.80
N SER A 6 3.86 3.17 3.10
CA SER A 6 3.05 4.38 3.14
C SER A 6 2.24 4.45 4.42
N THR A 7 1.73 5.63 4.72
CA THR A 7 0.81 5.81 5.86
C THR A 7 -0.48 5.02 5.67
N GLU A 8 -0.87 4.73 4.43
CA GLU A 8 -2.03 3.87 4.15
C GLU A 8 -1.80 2.44 4.66
N VAL A 9 -0.60 1.88 4.44
CA VAL A 9 -0.25 0.55 4.95
C VAL A 9 -0.26 0.54 6.47
N LEU A 10 0.30 1.58 7.09
CA LEU A 10 0.33 1.67 8.56
C LEU A 10 -1.10 1.75 9.12
N GLN A 11 -1.98 2.51 8.47
CA GLN A 11 -3.38 2.60 8.87
C GLN A 11 -4.09 1.25 8.74
N GLU A 12 -3.83 0.52 7.67
CA GLU A 12 -4.41 -0.83 7.47
C GLU A 12 -3.96 -1.82 8.54
N ILE A 13 -2.71 -1.74 8.98
CA ILE A 13 -2.20 -2.57 10.09
C ILE A 13 -3.03 -2.32 11.35
N LEU A 14 -3.21 -1.05 11.71
CA LEU A 14 -3.98 -0.69 12.90
C LEU A 14 -5.44 -1.17 12.77
N TYR A 15 -6.04 -0.95 11.61
CA TYR A 15 -7.42 -1.32 11.35
C TYR A 15 -7.63 -2.84 11.45
N ARG A 16 -6.75 -3.61 10.83
CA ARG A 16 -6.86 -5.08 10.80
C ARG A 16 -6.77 -5.68 12.20
N TYR A 17 -5.75 -5.30 12.96
CA TYR A 17 -5.53 -5.88 14.28
C TYR A 17 -6.52 -5.35 15.33
N ALA A 18 -7.01 -4.13 15.17
CA ALA A 18 -8.11 -3.62 15.98
C ALA A 18 -9.38 -4.44 15.75
N GLY A 19 -9.67 -4.80 14.51
CA GLY A 19 -10.79 -5.68 14.17
C GLY A 19 -10.68 -7.07 14.78
N LEU A 20 -9.46 -7.56 14.99
CA LEU A 20 -9.17 -8.84 15.65
C LEU A 20 -9.07 -8.70 17.17
N ARG A 21 -9.32 -7.51 17.71
CA ARG A 21 -9.18 -7.18 19.14
C ARG A 21 -7.76 -7.45 19.67
N ARG A 22 -6.76 -7.21 18.85
CA ARG A 22 -5.34 -7.41 19.17
C ARG A 22 -4.55 -6.11 18.97
N LEU A 23 -4.91 -5.08 19.76
CA LEU A 23 -4.21 -3.79 19.71
C LEU A 23 -2.75 -3.92 20.13
N ASP A 24 -2.41 -4.90 20.95
CA ASP A 24 -1.04 -5.22 21.29
C ASP A 24 -0.21 -5.60 20.07
N LEU A 25 -0.76 -6.48 19.22
CA LEU A 25 -0.13 -6.85 17.95
C LEU A 25 -0.11 -5.71 16.95
N ALA A 26 -1.16 -4.88 16.93
CA ALA A 26 -1.20 -3.72 16.05
C ALA A 26 0.02 -2.81 16.30
N ALA A 27 0.31 -2.50 17.56
CA ALA A 27 1.44 -1.68 17.94
C ALA A 27 2.78 -2.32 17.54
N GLU A 28 2.94 -3.62 17.81
CA GLU A 28 4.18 -4.34 17.49
C GLU A 28 4.43 -4.37 15.98
N VAL A 29 3.42 -4.72 15.19
CA VAL A 29 3.56 -4.81 13.73
C VAL A 29 3.80 -3.44 13.13
N TYR A 30 3.10 -2.42 13.61
CA TYR A 30 3.32 -1.03 13.21
C TYR A 30 4.78 -0.62 13.42
N ASP A 31 5.30 -0.85 14.62
CA ASP A 31 6.67 -0.48 14.97
C ASP A 31 7.70 -1.22 14.10
N LEU A 32 7.44 -2.51 13.81
CA LEU A 32 8.31 -3.28 12.93
C LEU A 32 8.37 -2.69 11.52
N PHE A 33 7.22 -2.29 10.96
CA PHE A 33 7.19 -1.68 9.62
C PHE A 33 7.95 -0.37 9.59
N VAL A 34 7.78 0.47 10.60
CA VAL A 34 8.51 1.75 10.69
C VAL A 34 10.00 1.51 10.81
N GLN A 35 10.43 0.49 11.55
CA GLN A 35 11.85 0.16 11.68
C GLN A 35 12.44 -0.43 10.40
N MET A 36 11.67 -1.26 9.69
CA MET A 36 12.13 -1.92 8.47
C MET A 36 12.15 -1.01 7.24
N CYS A 37 11.32 0.02 7.24
CA CYS A 37 11.13 0.90 6.09
C CYS A 37 11.69 2.29 6.41
N PRO A 38 12.93 2.62 5.94
CA PRO A 38 13.51 3.94 6.17
C PRO A 38 12.67 5.08 5.58
N VAL A 39 11.86 4.78 4.57
CA VAL A 39 11.01 5.76 3.91
C VAL A 39 9.56 5.38 4.09
N VAL A 40 8.77 6.30 4.64
CA VAL A 40 7.32 6.17 4.78
C VAL A 40 6.68 7.33 4.02
N PHE A 41 5.97 7.01 2.93
CA PHE A 41 5.30 8.04 2.13
C PHE A 41 3.97 8.42 2.76
N PRO A 42 3.71 9.71 3.01
CA PRO A 42 2.38 10.15 3.42
C PRO A 42 1.42 10.07 2.24
N VAL A 43 0.15 9.73 2.51
CA VAL A 43 -0.90 9.83 1.50
C VAL A 43 -1.33 11.27 1.38
N THR A 44 -1.32 11.79 0.14
CA THR A 44 -1.63 13.19 -0.15
C THR A 44 -2.87 13.30 -1.03
N LEU A 45 -3.35 14.53 -1.23
CA LEU A 45 -4.45 14.80 -2.16
C LEU A 45 -4.10 14.34 -3.58
N ALA A 46 -2.86 14.53 -4.00
CA ALA A 46 -2.41 14.07 -5.32
C ALA A 46 -2.57 12.54 -5.46
N ASP A 47 -2.33 11.80 -4.39
CA ASP A 47 -2.49 10.35 -4.37
C ASP A 47 -3.96 9.96 -4.48
N THR A 48 -4.85 10.59 -3.73
CA THR A 48 -6.29 10.30 -3.81
C THR A 48 -6.86 10.69 -5.16
N ASP A 49 -6.42 11.81 -5.75
CA ASP A 49 -6.83 12.22 -7.08
C ASP A 49 -6.43 11.18 -8.13
N ARG A 50 -5.21 10.67 -8.04
CA ARG A 50 -4.72 9.62 -8.95
C ARG A 50 -5.47 8.31 -8.74
N ALA A 51 -5.71 7.93 -7.48
CA ALA A 51 -6.47 6.73 -7.16
C ALA A 51 -7.87 6.78 -7.75
N ARG A 52 -8.54 7.94 -7.69
CA ARG A 52 -9.84 8.13 -8.30
C ARG A 52 -9.82 7.81 -9.80
N LYS A 53 -8.80 8.31 -10.50
CA LYS A 53 -8.64 8.04 -11.94
C LYS A 53 -8.40 6.56 -12.22
N LEU A 54 -7.59 5.89 -11.39
CA LEU A 54 -7.31 4.47 -11.53
C LEU A 54 -8.57 3.62 -11.33
N VAL A 55 -9.37 3.94 -10.31
CA VAL A 55 -10.60 3.20 -10.02
C VAL A 55 -11.62 3.36 -11.13
N THR A 56 -11.79 4.59 -11.65
CA THR A 56 -12.80 4.87 -12.68
C THR A 56 -12.35 4.41 -14.07
N GLY A 57 -11.06 4.29 -14.30
CA GLY A 57 -10.52 3.95 -15.62
C GLY A 57 -10.14 2.50 -15.82
N ARG A 58 -10.09 1.69 -14.75
CA ARG A 58 -9.59 0.31 -14.83
C ARG A 58 -10.51 -0.65 -14.13
N ARG A 59 -10.98 -1.67 -14.86
CA ARG A 59 -11.85 -2.70 -14.31
C ARG A 59 -11.06 -3.61 -13.37
N GLY A 60 -11.70 -3.99 -12.28
CA GLY A 60 -11.16 -4.96 -11.33
C GLY A 60 -10.17 -4.39 -10.31
N LEU A 61 -9.84 -3.11 -10.41
CA LEU A 61 -8.96 -2.47 -9.44
C LEU A 61 -9.81 -1.88 -8.32
N GLY A 62 -9.67 -2.44 -7.11
CA GLY A 62 -10.35 -1.94 -5.93
C GLY A 62 -9.77 -0.62 -5.44
N VAL A 63 -10.55 0.09 -4.61
CA VAL A 63 -10.13 1.41 -4.09
C VAL A 63 -8.84 1.30 -3.27
N ARG A 64 -8.72 0.27 -2.44
CA ARG A 64 -7.52 0.07 -1.61
C ARG A 64 -6.28 -0.11 -2.46
N ASP A 65 -6.35 -0.99 -3.47
CA ASP A 65 -5.22 -1.23 -4.36
C ASP A 65 -4.89 0.02 -5.18
N ALA A 66 -5.90 0.78 -5.58
CA ALA A 66 -5.71 2.04 -6.29
C ALA A 66 -4.97 3.07 -5.43
N MET A 67 -5.27 3.12 -4.12
CA MET A 67 -4.57 4.02 -3.21
C MET A 67 -3.10 3.66 -3.08
N HIS A 68 -2.79 2.38 -2.89
CA HIS A 68 -1.39 1.93 -2.84
C HIS A 68 -0.66 2.21 -4.15
N ALA A 69 -1.30 1.89 -5.27
CA ALA A 69 -0.73 2.13 -6.60
C ALA A 69 -0.48 3.62 -6.84
N ALA A 70 -1.41 4.49 -6.46
CA ALA A 70 -1.28 5.93 -6.62
C ALA A 70 -0.07 6.48 -5.85
N VAL A 71 0.09 6.09 -4.59
CA VAL A 71 1.24 6.49 -3.79
C VAL A 71 2.54 6.01 -4.43
N MET A 72 2.57 4.76 -4.89
CA MET A 72 3.74 4.19 -5.57
C MET A 72 4.10 4.98 -6.82
N LEU A 73 3.14 5.18 -7.71
CA LEU A 73 3.37 5.86 -8.99
C LEU A 73 3.80 7.32 -8.79
N ASN A 74 3.19 8.02 -7.84
CA ASN A 74 3.53 9.40 -7.55
C ASN A 74 4.92 9.56 -6.92
N ASN A 75 5.46 8.49 -6.33
CA ASN A 75 6.79 8.47 -5.72
C ASN A 75 7.80 7.65 -6.52
N GLU A 76 7.46 7.30 -7.75
CA GLU A 76 8.34 6.56 -8.67
C GLU A 76 8.75 5.18 -8.13
N VAL A 77 7.91 4.56 -7.32
CA VAL A 77 8.07 3.19 -6.84
C VAL A 77 7.29 2.27 -7.78
N ARG A 78 7.96 1.27 -8.35
CA ARG A 78 7.36 0.42 -9.39
C ARG A 78 7.25 -1.05 -9.01
N VAL A 79 7.82 -1.44 -7.88
CA VAL A 79 7.82 -2.84 -7.44
C VAL A 79 7.08 -2.94 -6.11
N ILE A 80 6.12 -3.87 -6.04
CA ILE A 80 5.39 -4.17 -4.80
C ILE A 80 5.57 -5.64 -4.44
N ALA A 81 5.85 -5.92 -3.16
CA ALA A 81 5.88 -7.28 -2.62
C ALA A 81 4.52 -7.56 -1.98
N THR A 82 3.75 -8.46 -2.58
CA THR A 82 2.39 -8.76 -2.12
C THR A 82 1.93 -10.12 -2.64
N PHE A 83 1.00 -10.74 -1.92
CA PHE A 83 0.27 -11.91 -2.40
C PHE A 83 -0.90 -11.54 -3.29
N ASP A 84 -1.34 -10.29 -3.28
CA ASP A 84 -2.50 -9.83 -4.02
C ASP A 84 -2.19 -9.67 -5.51
N THR A 85 -2.93 -10.37 -6.36
CA THR A 85 -2.78 -10.32 -7.82
C THR A 85 -3.50 -9.12 -8.45
N GLY A 86 -4.25 -8.33 -7.67
CA GLY A 86 -4.96 -7.16 -8.18
C GLY A 86 -4.05 -6.14 -8.86
N PHE A 87 -2.80 -6.04 -8.42
CA PHE A 87 -1.80 -5.15 -9.01
C PHE A 87 -1.34 -5.56 -10.40
N ASP A 88 -1.58 -6.80 -10.81
CA ASP A 88 -1.24 -7.26 -12.16
C ASP A 88 -2.06 -6.54 -13.25
N ALA A 89 -3.16 -5.89 -12.88
CA ALA A 89 -3.95 -5.05 -13.78
C ALA A 89 -3.22 -3.77 -14.20
N LEU A 90 -2.14 -3.40 -13.51
CA LEU A 90 -1.37 -2.18 -13.76
C LEU A 90 -0.02 -2.54 -14.36
N ALA A 91 0.17 -2.22 -15.64
CA ALA A 91 1.42 -2.49 -16.34
C ALA A 91 2.61 -1.72 -15.75
N GLU A 92 2.33 -0.57 -15.12
CA GLU A 92 3.35 0.31 -14.54
C GLU A 92 3.93 -0.23 -13.22
N ILE A 93 3.30 -1.24 -12.63
CA ILE A 93 3.73 -1.82 -11.35
C ILE A 93 4.09 -3.28 -11.54
N GLU A 94 5.30 -3.63 -11.12
CA GLU A 94 5.77 -5.01 -11.10
C GLU A 94 5.49 -5.62 -9.74
N ARG A 95 4.80 -6.76 -9.72
CA ARG A 95 4.54 -7.49 -8.49
C ARG A 95 5.64 -8.53 -8.25
N LEU A 96 6.30 -8.39 -7.11
CA LEU A 96 7.23 -9.42 -6.62
C LEU A 96 6.41 -10.47 -5.87
N SER A 97 6.34 -11.68 -6.42
CA SER A 97 5.55 -12.75 -5.81
C SER A 97 6.18 -13.20 -4.49
N LEU A 98 5.34 -13.34 -3.46
CA LEU A 98 5.72 -13.88 -2.17
C LEU A 98 5.33 -15.36 -2.01
N ALA A 99 4.69 -15.93 -3.02
CA ALA A 99 4.28 -17.33 -3.00
C ALA A 99 5.41 -18.26 -3.46
#